data_0c900c4ee1ecf87678de0cb3d9cfa99d
#
_entry.id   0c900c4ee1ecf87678de0cb3d9cfa99d
#
_cell.length_a   1.000
_cell.length_b   1.000
_cell.length_c   1.000
_cell.angle_alpha   90.00
_cell.angle_beta   90.00
_cell.angle_gamma   90.00
#
_symmetry.space_group_name_H-M   'P 1'
#
loop_
_entity.id
_entity.type
_entity.pdbx_description
1 polymer ?
#
loop_
_entity_poly.entity_id
_entity_poly.type
_entity_poly.pdbx_seq_one_letter_code
_entity_poly.pdbx_strand_id
1 'polypeptide(L)'
;MAETIIAPASPGGRGGVAVIRISGKEASHIGKSLCSSLPKPWSLKPCFVVNKQKEIIDQGLVAFFRAPKSYTGEDVVEIHCHGNPLIVDSVVSSGIFFGARLAEPGEFTKRAFLNNKIDLAQAESVADLIASETSQALRGA
;
A
#
# COMPACT_ATOMS: atom_id res chain seq x y z
N MET A 1 1.70 19.75 -3.53
CA MET A 1 0.77 18.60 -3.50
C MET A 1 1.52 17.34 -3.10
N ALA A 2 0.86 16.50 -2.32
CA ALA A 2 1.51 15.28 -1.86
C ALA A 2 1.65 14.26 -3.00
N GLU A 3 2.81 13.67 -3.14
CA GLU A 3 3.05 12.61 -4.09
C GLU A 3 2.25 11.35 -3.73
N THR A 4 1.88 10.57 -4.74
CA THR A 4 1.27 9.25 -4.50
C THR A 4 2.34 8.28 -4.04
N ILE A 5 2.05 7.56 -2.96
CA ILE A 5 3.02 6.66 -2.31
C ILE A 5 2.56 5.23 -2.34
N ILE A 6 3.52 4.32 -2.29
CA ILE A 6 3.28 2.87 -2.28
C ILE A 6 4.21 2.20 -1.28
N ALA A 7 3.69 1.25 -0.54
CA ALA A 7 4.50 0.39 0.33
C ALA A 7 3.67 -0.81 0.79
N PRO A 8 4.33 -1.88 1.25
CA PRO A 8 3.62 -2.93 1.97
C PRO A 8 2.97 -2.36 3.23
N ALA A 9 1.72 -2.74 3.48
CA ALA A 9 0.97 -2.34 4.67
C ALA A 9 0.80 -3.51 5.64
N SER A 10 1.28 -4.68 5.28
CA SER A 10 1.34 -5.86 6.14
C SER A 10 2.79 -6.11 6.58
N PRO A 11 2.99 -6.92 7.64
CA PRO A 11 4.35 -7.25 8.09
C PRO A 11 5.18 -7.87 6.97
N GLY A 12 6.49 -7.58 6.97
CA GLY A 12 7.42 -8.13 6.00
C GLY A 12 7.67 -9.62 6.19
N GLY A 13 8.49 -10.20 5.30
CA GLY A 13 8.82 -11.61 5.33
C GLY A 13 7.79 -12.48 4.64
N ARG A 14 7.87 -13.78 4.89
CA ARG A 14 6.94 -14.75 4.27
C ARG A 14 5.68 -14.89 5.11
N GLY A 15 4.54 -14.95 4.43
CA GLY A 15 3.23 -15.13 5.05
C GLY A 15 2.23 -15.59 4.00
N GLY A 16 0.96 -15.78 4.41
CA GLY A 16 -0.09 -16.19 3.48
C GLY A 16 -0.46 -15.08 2.51
N VAL A 17 -0.64 -13.88 3.04
CA VAL A 17 -1.10 -12.71 2.26
C VAL A 17 -0.25 -11.51 2.61
N ALA A 18 0.12 -10.74 1.60
CA ALA A 18 0.70 -9.42 1.77
C ALA A 18 -0.26 -8.38 1.21
N VAL A 19 -0.32 -7.22 1.86
CA VAL A 19 -1.12 -6.09 1.42
C VAL A 19 -0.18 -4.98 0.98
N ILE A 20 -0.30 -4.56 -0.27
CA ILE A 20 0.42 -3.39 -0.79
C ILE A 20 -0.58 -2.25 -0.90
N ARG A 21 -0.27 -1.11 -0.27
CA ARG A 21 -1.15 0.05 -0.25
C ARG A 21 -0.57 1.17 -1.10
N ILE A 22 -1.43 1.76 -1.93
CA ILE A 22 -1.12 2.92 -2.76
C ILE A 22 -2.04 4.04 -2.31
N SER A 23 -1.50 5.21 -1.98
CA SER A 23 -2.30 6.33 -1.47
C SER A 23 -1.90 7.62 -2.15
N GLY A 24 -2.88 8.38 -2.63
CA GLY A 24 -2.67 9.68 -3.26
C GLY A 24 -3.54 9.89 -4.48
N LYS A 25 -3.32 11.01 -5.16
CA LYS A 25 -4.13 11.41 -6.31
C LYS A 25 -4.05 10.43 -7.48
N GLU A 26 -2.89 9.80 -7.66
CA GLU A 26 -2.67 8.87 -8.77
C GLU A 26 -2.93 7.41 -8.38
N ALA A 27 -3.44 7.14 -7.18
CA ALA A 27 -3.67 5.78 -6.71
C ALA A 27 -4.57 4.99 -7.65
N SER A 28 -5.67 5.60 -8.10
CA SER A 28 -6.59 4.96 -9.05
C SER A 28 -5.91 4.62 -10.36
N HIS A 29 -5.15 5.55 -10.92
CA HIS A 29 -4.41 5.33 -12.19
C HIS A 29 -3.38 4.21 -12.04
N ILE A 30 -2.58 4.26 -10.99
CA ILE A 30 -1.55 3.25 -10.73
C ILE A 30 -2.19 1.88 -10.49
N GLY A 31 -3.27 1.85 -9.71
CA GLY A 31 -4.02 0.62 -9.46
C GLY A 31 -4.56 -0.01 -10.74
N LYS A 32 -5.08 0.79 -11.65
CA LYS A 32 -5.54 0.31 -12.97
C LYS A 32 -4.40 -0.19 -13.83
N SER A 33 -3.24 0.45 -13.75
CA SER A 33 -2.04 0.00 -14.48
C SER A 33 -1.58 -1.37 -13.99
N LEU A 34 -1.67 -1.61 -12.68
CA LEU A 34 -1.25 -2.88 -12.08
C LEU A 34 -2.29 -3.99 -12.23
N CYS A 35 -3.59 -3.67 -12.20
CA CYS A 35 -4.66 -4.65 -12.06
C CYS A 35 -5.70 -4.61 -13.20
N SER A 36 -5.49 -3.81 -14.23
CA SER A 36 -6.37 -3.57 -15.38
C SER A 36 -7.62 -2.76 -15.06
N SER A 37 -8.30 -3.04 -13.97
CA SER A 37 -9.50 -2.30 -13.55
C SER A 37 -9.63 -2.32 -12.04
N LEU A 38 -10.44 -1.41 -11.50
CA LEU A 38 -10.71 -1.33 -10.07
C LEU A 38 -12.15 -1.68 -9.78
N PRO A 39 -12.44 -2.23 -8.59
CA PRO A 39 -13.82 -2.45 -8.16
C PRO A 39 -14.49 -1.13 -7.75
N LYS A 40 -15.78 -1.19 -7.42
CA LYS A 40 -16.47 -0.07 -6.79
C LYS A 40 -15.76 0.29 -5.49
N PRO A 41 -15.85 1.58 -5.05
CA PRO A 41 -15.31 1.94 -3.74
C PRO A 41 -15.84 1.03 -2.63
N TRP A 42 -14.95 0.67 -1.71
CA TRP A 42 -15.23 -0.21 -0.57
C TRP A 42 -15.64 -1.62 -0.97
N SER A 43 -15.11 -2.13 -2.07
CA SER A 43 -15.30 -3.52 -2.46
C SER A 43 -13.99 -4.13 -2.93
N LEU A 44 -13.97 -5.45 -3.02
CA LEU A 44 -12.84 -6.24 -3.48
C LEU A 44 -13.22 -6.95 -4.76
N LYS A 45 -12.23 -7.20 -5.61
CA LYS A 45 -12.42 -8.09 -6.74
C LYS A 45 -11.13 -8.84 -7.06
N PRO A 46 -11.22 -10.04 -7.66
CA PRO A 46 -10.04 -10.75 -8.14
C PRO A 46 -9.34 -9.96 -9.24
N CYS A 47 -8.01 -10.08 -9.31
CA CYS A 47 -7.23 -9.46 -10.36
C CYS A 47 -5.96 -10.25 -10.64
N PHE A 48 -5.45 -10.09 -11.87
CA PHE A 48 -4.08 -10.46 -12.20
C PHE A 48 -3.22 -9.21 -12.06
N VAL A 49 -2.22 -9.26 -11.20
CA VAL A 49 -1.30 -8.14 -11.01
C VAL A 49 -0.19 -8.27 -12.04
N VAL A 50 0.08 -7.19 -12.75
CA VAL A 50 1.09 -7.21 -13.83
C VAL A 50 2.21 -6.22 -13.53
N ASN A 51 3.38 -6.48 -14.13
CA ASN A 51 4.54 -5.59 -14.06
C ASN A 51 4.54 -4.59 -15.23
N LYS A 52 5.63 -3.83 -15.34
CA LYS A 52 5.78 -2.81 -16.40
C LYS A 52 5.80 -3.39 -17.81
N GLN A 53 6.16 -4.68 -17.97
CA GLN A 53 6.12 -5.38 -19.25
C GLN A 53 4.77 -6.07 -19.50
N LYS A 54 3.80 -5.87 -18.62
CA LYS A 54 2.48 -6.51 -18.64
C LYS A 54 2.53 -8.02 -18.45
N GLU A 55 3.59 -8.51 -17.82
CA GLU A 55 3.70 -9.90 -17.42
C GLU A 55 2.97 -10.09 -16.08
N ILE A 56 2.29 -11.21 -15.92
CA ILE A 56 1.56 -11.51 -14.68
C ILE A 56 2.56 -11.82 -13.57
N ILE A 57 2.51 -11.02 -12.50
CA ILE A 57 3.32 -11.24 -11.30
C ILE A 57 2.62 -12.22 -10.37
N ASP A 58 1.31 -12.04 -10.19
CA ASP A 58 0.54 -12.82 -9.23
C ASP A 58 -0.95 -12.70 -9.55
N GLN A 59 -1.73 -13.60 -8.97
CA GLN A 59 -3.19 -13.53 -8.96
C GLN A 59 -3.62 -13.21 -7.53
N GLY A 60 -4.38 -12.14 -7.35
CA GLY A 60 -4.77 -11.68 -6.03
C GLY A 60 -6.10 -10.95 -6.04
N LEU A 61 -6.25 -10.04 -5.11
CA LEU A 61 -7.45 -9.21 -4.96
C LEU A 61 -7.04 -7.75 -4.96
N VAL A 62 -7.92 -6.90 -5.46
CA VAL A 62 -7.73 -5.45 -5.41
C VAL A 62 -8.93 -4.78 -4.77
N ALA A 63 -8.67 -3.82 -3.89
CA ALA A 63 -9.68 -2.99 -3.23
C ALA A 63 -9.45 -1.54 -3.59
N PHE A 64 -10.52 -0.76 -3.64
CA PHE A 64 -10.44 0.67 -3.88
C PHE A 64 -11.22 1.43 -2.81
N PHE A 65 -10.61 2.51 -2.28
CA PHE A 65 -11.21 3.37 -1.28
C PHE A 65 -11.12 4.81 -1.78
N ARG A 66 -12.25 5.42 -2.09
CA ARG A 66 -12.28 6.78 -2.61
C ARG A 66 -12.18 7.81 -1.49
N ALA A 67 -11.36 8.84 -1.68
CA ALA A 67 -11.27 9.96 -0.75
C ALA A 67 -12.64 10.58 -0.48
N PRO A 68 -12.95 11.01 0.74
CA PRO A 68 -12.10 10.93 1.94
C PRO A 68 -12.29 9.64 2.75
N LYS A 69 -13.07 8.68 2.26
CA LYS A 69 -13.40 7.45 2.99
C LYS A 69 -12.33 6.39 2.81
N SER A 70 -11.17 6.65 3.39
CA SER A 70 -10.01 5.76 3.36
C SER A 70 -9.17 5.95 4.62
N TYR A 71 -8.18 5.09 4.81
CA TYR A 71 -7.30 5.20 5.96
C TYR A 71 -6.57 6.55 6.02
N THR A 72 -6.04 7.01 4.89
CA THR A 72 -5.28 8.26 4.82
C THR A 72 -6.12 9.49 4.54
N GLY A 73 -7.39 9.32 4.16
CA GLY A 73 -8.24 10.40 3.67
C GLY A 73 -8.03 10.71 2.19
N GLU A 74 -7.09 10.04 1.53
CA GLU A 74 -6.83 10.16 0.09
C GLU A 74 -7.47 8.99 -0.65
N ASP A 75 -7.42 9.00 -2.00
CA ASP A 75 -7.74 7.80 -2.76
C ASP A 75 -6.70 6.72 -2.42
N VAL A 76 -7.19 5.53 -2.11
CA VAL A 76 -6.34 4.40 -1.72
C VAL A 76 -6.70 3.18 -2.54
N VAL A 77 -5.68 2.49 -3.03
CA VAL A 77 -5.81 1.15 -3.64
C VAL A 77 -5.01 0.19 -2.78
N GLU A 78 -5.59 -0.97 -2.48
CA GLU A 78 -4.87 -2.04 -1.81
C GLU A 78 -4.84 -3.26 -2.71
N ILE A 79 -3.66 -3.82 -2.88
CA ILE A 79 -3.45 -5.05 -3.64
C ILE A 79 -3.09 -6.13 -2.64
N HIS A 80 -3.91 -7.18 -2.59
CA HIS A 80 -3.71 -8.33 -1.73
C HIS A 80 -3.11 -9.44 -2.59
N CYS A 81 -1.85 -9.73 -2.37
CA CYS A 81 -1.09 -10.74 -3.13
C CYS A 81 -0.52 -11.79 -2.18
N HIS A 82 0.14 -12.80 -2.74
CA HIS A 82 0.80 -13.80 -1.91
C HIS A 82 1.95 -13.17 -1.13
N GLY A 83 2.15 -13.63 0.12
CA GLY A 83 3.16 -13.11 1.03
C GLY A 83 4.56 -13.62 0.72
N ASN A 84 4.99 -13.49 -0.51
CA ASN A 84 6.32 -13.85 -0.99
C ASN A 84 7.11 -12.57 -1.22
N PRO A 85 8.30 -12.39 -0.61
CA PRO A 85 9.08 -11.16 -0.76
C PRO A 85 9.38 -10.78 -2.21
N LEU A 86 9.61 -11.74 -3.09
CA LEU A 86 9.87 -11.46 -4.51
C LEU A 86 8.64 -10.89 -5.20
N ILE A 87 7.46 -11.41 -4.88
CA ILE A 87 6.19 -10.89 -5.41
C ILE A 87 5.94 -9.49 -4.88
N VAL A 88 6.08 -9.28 -3.57
CA VAL A 88 5.90 -7.98 -2.94
C VAL A 88 6.83 -6.93 -3.57
N ASP A 89 8.11 -7.24 -3.70
CA ASP A 89 9.08 -6.33 -4.30
C ASP A 89 8.73 -6.00 -5.75
N SER A 90 8.27 -7.00 -6.51
CA SER A 90 7.88 -6.81 -7.90
C SER A 90 6.66 -5.91 -8.03
N VAL A 91 5.66 -6.07 -7.17
CA VAL A 91 4.46 -5.21 -7.16
C VAL A 91 4.83 -3.78 -6.80
N VAL A 92 5.64 -3.59 -5.77
CA VAL A 92 6.07 -2.25 -5.34
C VAL A 92 6.90 -1.57 -6.43
N SER A 93 7.87 -2.28 -7.02
CA SER A 93 8.69 -1.74 -8.11
C SER A 93 7.85 -1.34 -9.32
N SER A 94 6.86 -2.16 -9.66
CA SER A 94 5.96 -1.88 -10.78
C SER A 94 5.10 -0.65 -10.49
N GLY A 95 4.60 -0.50 -9.26
CA GLY A 95 3.86 0.68 -8.85
C GLY A 95 4.70 1.95 -8.93
N ILE A 96 5.97 1.86 -8.56
CA ILE A 96 6.90 2.99 -8.69
C ILE A 96 7.11 3.34 -10.16
N PHE A 97 7.27 2.34 -11.02
CA PHE A 97 7.36 2.56 -12.46
C PHE A 97 6.14 3.30 -13.01
N PHE A 98 4.94 2.96 -12.52
CA PHE A 98 3.70 3.59 -12.97
C PHE A 98 3.42 4.95 -12.33
N GLY A 99 4.28 5.44 -11.45
CA GLY A 99 4.21 6.81 -10.96
C GLY A 99 4.16 7.01 -9.46
N ALA A 100 4.20 5.95 -8.65
CA ALA A 100 4.24 6.08 -7.22
C ALA A 100 5.67 6.32 -6.73
N ARG A 101 5.79 6.88 -5.53
CA ARG A 101 7.05 6.95 -4.78
C ARG A 101 6.96 5.96 -3.63
N LEU A 102 8.07 5.35 -3.26
CA LEU A 102 8.09 4.49 -2.07
C LEU A 102 7.74 5.34 -0.83
N ALA A 103 6.82 4.85 -0.02
CA ALA A 103 6.45 5.54 1.21
C ALA A 103 7.59 5.47 2.22
N GLU A 104 7.72 6.53 3.00
CA GLU A 104 8.61 6.52 4.16
C GLU A 104 7.95 5.78 5.32
N PRO A 105 8.73 5.26 6.28
CA PRO A 105 8.13 4.62 7.45
C PRO A 105 7.12 5.54 8.14
N GLY A 106 5.91 5.02 8.38
CA GLY A 106 4.85 5.79 9.03
C GLY A 106 4.15 6.82 8.17
N GLU A 107 4.45 6.91 6.89
CA GLU A 107 3.90 7.97 6.04
C GLU A 107 2.39 7.85 5.83
N PHE A 108 1.85 6.64 5.71
CA PHE A 108 0.39 6.47 5.61
C PHE A 108 -0.31 7.02 6.86
N THR A 109 0.21 6.71 8.03
CA THR A 109 -0.32 7.18 9.32
C THR A 109 -0.19 8.69 9.46
N LYS A 110 0.96 9.24 9.03
CA LYS A 110 1.17 10.69 9.01
C LYS A 110 0.10 11.38 8.18
N ARG A 111 -0.20 10.85 6.98
CA ARG A 111 -1.24 11.43 6.11
C ARG A 111 -2.63 11.29 6.72
N ALA A 112 -2.91 10.15 7.37
CA ALA A 112 -4.16 9.95 8.09
C ALA A 112 -4.35 11.03 9.17
N PHE A 113 -3.31 11.31 9.95
CA PHE A 113 -3.34 12.36 10.96
C PHE A 113 -3.54 13.75 10.35
N LEU A 114 -2.78 14.09 9.30
CA LEU A 114 -2.88 15.40 8.64
C LEU A 114 -4.25 15.62 8.00
N ASN A 115 -4.93 14.55 7.59
CA ASN A 115 -6.26 14.60 6.99
C ASN A 115 -7.37 14.36 8.04
N ASN A 116 -7.05 14.44 9.32
CA ASN A 116 -8.00 14.31 10.43
C ASN A 116 -8.75 12.98 10.47
N LYS A 117 -8.13 11.91 10.00
CA LYS A 117 -8.72 10.57 10.04
C LYS A 117 -8.45 9.87 11.36
N ILE A 118 -7.36 10.24 12.03
CA ILE A 118 -6.98 9.74 13.35
C ILE A 118 -6.53 10.93 14.21
N ASP A 119 -6.58 10.76 15.53
CA ASP A 119 -6.08 11.77 16.46
C ASP A 119 -4.57 11.59 16.74
N LEU A 120 -3.99 12.52 17.46
CA LEU A 120 -2.55 12.50 17.76
C LEU A 120 -2.15 11.27 18.58
N ALA A 121 -2.98 10.87 19.54
CA ALA A 121 -2.69 9.70 20.36
C ALA A 121 -2.65 8.42 19.52
N GLN A 122 -3.58 8.27 18.56
CA GLN A 122 -3.60 7.14 17.63
C GLN A 122 -2.38 7.16 16.73
N ALA A 123 -2.00 8.33 16.22
CA ALA A 123 -0.81 8.47 15.36
C ALA A 123 0.47 8.12 16.14
N GLU A 124 0.58 8.56 17.39
CA GLU A 124 1.74 8.25 18.25
C GLU A 124 1.83 6.76 18.54
N SER A 125 0.69 6.10 18.78
CA SER A 125 0.66 4.65 19.03
C SER A 125 1.20 3.86 17.84
N VAL A 126 0.82 4.24 16.61
CA VAL A 126 1.32 3.58 15.40
C VAL A 126 2.80 3.87 15.20
N ALA A 127 3.24 5.11 15.45
CA ALA A 127 4.65 5.49 15.35
C ALA A 127 5.51 4.69 16.32
N ASP A 128 5.02 4.46 17.56
CA ASP A 128 5.72 3.66 18.56
C ASP A 128 5.85 2.20 18.11
N LEU A 129 4.80 1.63 17.51
CA LEU A 129 4.85 0.27 16.97
C LEU A 129 5.87 0.15 15.86
N ILE A 130 5.91 1.10 14.95
CA ILE A 130 6.88 1.13 13.84
C ILE A 130 8.30 1.21 14.37
N ALA A 131 8.56 2.09 15.34
CA ALA A 131 9.87 2.24 15.96
C ALA A 131 10.29 0.95 16.69
N SER A 132 9.37 0.29 17.37
CA SER A 132 9.61 -0.98 18.05
C SER A 132 10.00 -2.09 17.07
N GLU A 133 9.27 -2.21 15.96
CA GLU A 133 9.58 -3.20 14.92
C GLU A 133 10.95 -2.94 14.29
N THR A 134 11.26 -1.68 14.00
CA THR A 134 12.57 -1.30 13.45
C THR A 134 13.68 -1.65 14.40
N SER A 135 13.53 -1.38 15.70
CA SER A 135 14.52 -1.74 16.71
C SER A 135 14.74 -3.23 16.80
N GLN A 136 13.67 -4.02 16.75
CA GLN A 136 13.77 -5.48 16.76
C GLN A 136 14.48 -6.01 15.52
N ALA A 137 14.18 -5.45 14.36
CA ALA A 137 14.84 -5.83 13.12
C ALA A 137 16.34 -5.56 13.18
N LEU A 138 16.75 -4.42 13.71
CA LEU A 138 18.16 -4.08 13.87
C LEU A 138 18.87 -4.98 14.86
N ARG A 139 18.20 -5.40 15.93
CA ARG A 139 18.77 -6.31 16.93
C ARG A 139 18.86 -7.74 16.45
N GLY A 140 17.95 -8.16 15.56
CA GLY A 140 17.90 -9.49 15.00
C GLY A 140 18.84 -9.75 13.83
N ALA A 141 19.50 -8.70 13.35
CA ALA A 141 20.37 -8.79 12.17
C ALA A 141 21.77 -9.37 12.49
#